data_8192ae1ffc8cd8d700deab9694bdc43a
#
_entry.id   8192ae1ffc8cd8d700deab9694bdc43a
#
_cell.length_a   1.000
_cell.length_b   1.000
_cell.length_c   1.000
_cell.angle_alpha   90.00
_cell.angle_beta   90.00
_cell.angle_gamma   90.00
#
_symmetry.space_group_name_H-M   'P 1'
#
loop_
_entity.id
_entity.type
_entity.pdbx_description
1 polymer ?
#
loop_
_entity_poly.entity_id
_entity_poly.type
_entity_poly.pdbx_seq_one_letter_code
_entity_poly.pdbx_strand_id
1 'polypeptide(L)'
;GLDYRECVKVMDIIRRIHERGTTVVMVCHDMEVVADYAARCIVMSGGEVVDDAPTFDVLRNRETLERASLVPPQIVELSLELGREMPRLADEPVGRANTVDEMAAAVMEEVRTSERSVCA
;
A
#
# COMPACT_ATOMS: atom_id res chain seq x y z
N GLY A 1 -1.88 -24.29 -2.59
CA GLY A 1 -2.01 -22.87 -2.88
C GLY A 1 -1.15 -22.44 -4.05
N LEU A 2 -1.54 -21.37 -4.68
CA LEU A 2 -0.75 -20.71 -5.72
C LEU A 2 0.49 -20.07 -5.10
N ASP A 3 1.67 -20.23 -5.71
CA ASP A 3 2.82 -19.44 -5.33
C ASP A 3 2.65 -17.98 -5.81
N TYR A 4 3.51 -17.09 -5.34
CA TYR A 4 3.43 -15.67 -5.68
C TYR A 4 3.48 -15.42 -7.20
N ARG A 5 4.32 -16.16 -7.93
CA ARG A 5 4.45 -16.00 -9.39
C ARG A 5 3.18 -16.42 -10.13
N GLU A 6 2.56 -17.49 -9.69
CA GLU A 6 1.28 -17.96 -10.25
C GLU A 6 0.14 -16.98 -9.94
N CYS A 7 0.12 -16.45 -8.72
CA CYS A 7 -0.80 -15.39 -8.33
C CYS A 7 -0.69 -14.16 -9.25
N VAL A 8 0.52 -13.67 -9.49
CA VAL A 8 0.78 -12.54 -10.39
C VAL A 8 0.26 -12.80 -11.79
N LYS A 9 0.48 -13.99 -12.35
CA LYS A 9 -0.02 -14.35 -13.68
C LYS A 9 -1.54 -14.32 -13.76
N VAL A 10 -2.22 -14.85 -12.76
CA VAL A 10 -3.69 -14.83 -12.68
C VAL A 10 -4.18 -13.38 -12.57
N MET A 11 -3.56 -12.59 -11.70
CA MET A 11 -3.94 -11.18 -11.50
C MET A 11 -3.70 -10.33 -12.75
N ASP A 12 -2.66 -10.59 -13.52
CA ASP A 12 -2.41 -9.90 -14.79
C ASP A 12 -3.47 -10.22 -15.85
N ILE A 13 -3.99 -11.45 -15.88
CA ILE A 13 -5.12 -11.81 -16.73
C ILE A 13 -6.38 -11.05 -16.30
N ILE A 14 -6.66 -10.99 -15.00
CA ILE A 14 -7.80 -10.26 -14.43
C ILE A 14 -7.70 -8.77 -14.76
N ARG A 15 -6.52 -8.18 -14.63
CA ARG A 15 -6.25 -6.79 -15.00
C ARG A 15 -6.61 -6.50 -16.46
N ARG A 16 -6.20 -7.36 -17.40
CA ARG A 16 -6.53 -7.23 -18.83
C ARG A 16 -8.04 -7.31 -19.09
N ILE A 17 -8.74 -8.16 -18.38
CA ILE A 17 -10.21 -8.26 -18.46
C ILE A 17 -10.85 -6.96 -17.96
N HIS A 18 -10.38 -6.42 -16.85
CA HIS A 18 -10.85 -5.14 -16.31
C HIS A 18 -10.59 -3.96 -17.27
N GLU A 19 -9.41 -3.88 -17.86
CA GLU A 19 -9.04 -2.85 -18.85
C GLU A 19 -9.93 -2.86 -20.10
N ARG A 20 -10.58 -3.98 -20.41
CA ARG A 20 -11.59 -4.10 -21.47
C ARG A 20 -12.99 -3.66 -21.06
N GLY A 21 -13.15 -3.12 -19.87
CA GLY A 21 -14.41 -2.57 -19.36
C GLY A 21 -15.22 -3.53 -18.46
N THR A 22 -14.67 -4.70 -18.09
CA THR A 22 -15.34 -5.62 -17.17
C THR A 22 -15.12 -5.16 -15.72
N THR A 23 -16.21 -5.07 -14.96
CA THR A 23 -16.12 -4.85 -13.51
C THR A 23 -15.62 -6.12 -12.83
N VAL A 24 -14.59 -5.97 -12.00
CA VAL A 24 -14.01 -7.07 -11.22
C VAL A 24 -14.19 -6.80 -9.73
N VAL A 25 -14.72 -7.78 -9.03
CA VAL A 25 -14.78 -7.80 -7.56
C VAL A 25 -13.99 -9.00 -7.08
N MET A 26 -13.05 -8.74 -6.16
CA MET A 26 -12.14 -9.73 -5.62
C MET A 26 -12.27 -9.78 -4.10
N VAL A 27 -12.33 -10.98 -3.54
CA VAL A 27 -12.18 -11.19 -2.09
C VAL A 27 -10.75 -11.66 -1.82
N CYS A 28 -10.02 -10.91 -1.03
CA CYS A 28 -8.61 -11.17 -0.76
C CYS A 28 -8.25 -10.75 0.67
N HIS A 29 -7.35 -11.48 1.31
CA HIS A 29 -6.78 -11.14 2.61
C HIS A 29 -5.28 -10.84 2.55
N ASP A 30 -4.70 -10.90 1.35
CA ASP A 30 -3.30 -10.53 1.09
C ASP A 30 -3.24 -9.06 0.66
N MET A 31 -2.78 -8.21 1.56
CA MET A 31 -2.76 -6.76 1.34
C MET A 31 -1.70 -6.32 0.33
N GLU A 32 -0.68 -7.11 0.05
CA GLU A 32 0.26 -6.85 -1.05
C GLU A 32 -0.46 -6.98 -2.41
N VAL A 33 -1.24 -8.04 -2.59
CA VAL A 33 -2.06 -8.22 -3.80
C VAL A 33 -3.11 -7.12 -3.93
N VAL A 34 -3.75 -6.74 -2.83
CA VAL A 34 -4.73 -5.64 -2.82
C VAL A 34 -4.06 -4.32 -3.23
N ALA A 35 -2.88 -4.03 -2.70
CA ALA A 35 -2.11 -2.82 -3.02
C ALA A 35 -1.74 -2.75 -4.51
N ASP A 36 -1.35 -3.89 -5.10
CA ASP A 36 -0.88 -3.93 -6.49
C ASP A 36 -2.01 -3.86 -7.53
N TYR A 37 -3.21 -4.36 -7.20
CA TYR A 37 -4.26 -4.61 -8.20
C TYR A 37 -5.58 -3.90 -7.95
N ALA A 38 -5.91 -3.52 -6.73
CA ALA A 38 -7.19 -2.91 -6.40
C ALA A 38 -7.13 -1.38 -6.39
N ALA A 39 -8.09 -0.72 -7.06
CA ALA A 39 -8.23 0.73 -7.00
C ALA A 39 -9.07 1.19 -5.80
N ARG A 40 -10.02 0.36 -5.37
CA ARG A 40 -10.93 0.61 -4.24
C ARG A 40 -10.98 -0.62 -3.35
N CYS A 41 -11.03 -0.39 -2.07
CA CYS A 41 -11.09 -1.44 -1.06
C CYS A 41 -12.32 -1.27 -0.18
N ILE A 42 -13.06 -2.35 0.01
CA ILE A 42 -14.17 -2.43 0.96
C ILE A 42 -13.74 -3.40 2.07
N VAL A 43 -13.62 -2.91 3.27
CA VAL A 43 -13.22 -3.73 4.43
C VAL A 43 -14.45 -4.21 5.16
N MET A 44 -14.52 -5.50 5.39
CA MET A 44 -15.62 -6.13 6.12
C MET A 44 -15.10 -6.82 7.38
N SER A 45 -15.82 -6.68 8.46
CA SER A 45 -15.56 -7.36 9.72
C SER A 45 -16.87 -7.60 10.48
N GLY A 46 -17.04 -8.80 11.02
CA GLY A 46 -18.25 -9.14 11.78
C GLY A 46 -19.56 -9.03 11.00
N GLY A 47 -19.52 -9.24 9.67
CA GLY A 47 -20.69 -9.12 8.80
C GLY A 47 -21.07 -7.66 8.42
N GLU A 48 -20.24 -6.68 8.77
CA GLU A 48 -20.47 -5.27 8.50
C GLU A 48 -19.35 -4.67 7.65
N VAL A 49 -19.67 -3.64 6.87
CA VAL A 49 -18.69 -2.82 6.18
C VAL A 49 -18.09 -1.85 7.21
N VAL A 50 -16.79 -1.95 7.44
CA VAL A 50 -16.05 -1.08 8.37
C VAL A 50 -15.41 0.11 7.66
N ASP A 51 -15.06 -0.05 6.39
CA ASP A 51 -14.47 1.01 5.58
C ASP A 51 -14.73 0.76 4.09
N ASP A 52 -14.78 1.83 3.30
CA ASP A 52 -14.98 1.79 1.85
C ASP A 52 -14.35 3.05 1.24
N ALA A 53 -13.15 2.90 0.69
CA ALA A 53 -12.36 4.02 0.21
C ALA A 53 -11.34 3.58 -0.87
N PRO A 54 -10.63 4.53 -1.52
CA PRO A 54 -9.47 4.21 -2.34
C PRO A 54 -8.49 3.33 -1.58
N THR A 55 -7.86 2.41 -2.28
CA THR A 55 -7.06 1.33 -1.66
C THR A 55 -6.04 1.83 -0.65
N PHE A 56 -5.23 2.84 -1.00
CA PHE A 56 -4.19 3.29 -0.07
C PHE A 56 -4.71 4.14 1.09
N ASP A 57 -5.89 4.74 0.99
CA ASP A 57 -6.55 5.37 2.14
C ASP A 57 -6.93 4.33 3.19
N VAL A 58 -7.41 3.17 2.75
CA VAL A 58 -7.69 2.02 3.62
C VAL A 58 -6.41 1.40 4.17
N LEU A 59 -5.44 1.10 3.31
CA LEU A 59 -4.21 0.40 3.71
C LEU A 59 -3.31 1.21 4.65
N ARG A 60 -3.45 2.52 4.68
CA ARG A 60 -2.76 3.41 5.61
C ARG A 60 -3.55 3.68 6.89
N ASN A 61 -4.80 3.25 6.98
CA ASN A 61 -5.63 3.40 8.16
C ASN A 61 -5.44 2.21 9.12
N ARG A 62 -4.51 2.36 10.09
CA ARG A 62 -4.20 1.31 11.07
C ARG A 62 -5.42 0.85 11.85
N GLU A 63 -6.27 1.77 12.30
CA GLU A 63 -7.45 1.43 13.07
C GLU A 63 -8.39 0.51 12.29
N THR A 64 -8.65 0.83 11.02
CA THR A 64 -9.47 -0.01 10.12
C THR A 64 -8.87 -1.41 9.97
N LEU A 65 -7.56 -1.50 9.69
CA LEU A 65 -6.88 -2.78 9.49
C LEU A 65 -6.86 -3.63 10.77
N GLU A 66 -6.59 -3.03 11.93
CA GLU A 66 -6.62 -3.72 13.22
C GLU A 66 -8.02 -4.27 13.53
N ARG A 67 -9.07 -3.49 13.30
CA ARG A 67 -10.47 -3.94 13.48
C ARG A 67 -10.83 -5.14 12.60
N ALA A 68 -10.25 -5.23 11.43
CA ALA A 68 -10.46 -6.34 10.50
C ALA A 68 -9.42 -7.45 10.61
N SER A 69 -8.47 -7.36 11.56
CA SER A 69 -7.36 -8.29 11.73
C SER A 69 -6.50 -8.42 10.46
N LEU A 70 -6.28 -7.32 9.76
CA LEU A 70 -5.47 -7.24 8.55
C LEU A 70 -4.12 -6.57 8.86
N VAL A 71 -3.11 -6.96 8.08
CA VAL A 71 -1.75 -6.39 8.16
C VAL A 71 -1.50 -5.54 6.93
N PRO A 72 -1.01 -4.30 7.06
CA PRO A 72 -0.72 -3.46 5.91
C PRO A 72 0.43 -4.04 5.08
N PRO A 73 0.56 -3.63 3.78
CA PRO A 73 1.75 -3.95 3.00
C PRO A 73 3.02 -3.47 3.68
N GLN A 74 4.12 -4.21 3.53
CA GLN A 74 5.38 -3.93 4.24
C GLN A 74 5.90 -2.50 4.02
N ILE A 75 5.82 -1.99 2.80
CA ILE A 75 6.26 -0.62 2.49
C ILE A 75 5.37 0.44 3.13
N VAL A 76 4.06 0.21 3.14
CA VAL A 76 3.12 1.11 3.82
C VAL A 76 3.41 1.14 5.32
N GLU A 77 3.61 -0.04 5.93
CA GLU A 77 3.97 -0.14 7.36
C GLU A 77 5.27 0.58 7.67
N LEU A 78 6.32 0.35 6.87
CA LEU A 78 7.61 1.03 7.01
C LEU A 78 7.45 2.56 6.92
N SER A 79 6.72 3.06 5.92
CA SER A 79 6.52 4.50 5.75
C SER A 79 5.76 5.13 6.92
N LEU A 80 4.75 4.44 7.44
CA LEU A 80 3.99 4.89 8.61
C LEU A 80 4.86 4.90 9.88
N GLU A 81 5.70 3.89 10.09
CA GLU A 81 6.62 3.84 11.22
C GLU A 81 7.68 4.93 11.14
N LEU A 82 8.26 5.17 9.96
CA LEU A 82 9.21 6.26 9.76
C LEU A 82 8.59 7.63 10.06
N GLY A 83 7.35 7.87 9.63
CA GLY A 83 6.62 9.10 9.95
C GLY A 83 6.31 9.24 11.44
N ARG A 84 6.10 8.12 12.15
CA ARG A 84 5.87 8.11 13.60
C ARG A 84 7.13 8.38 14.40
N GLU A 85 8.23 7.69 14.07
CA GLU A 85 9.52 7.83 14.77
C GLU A 85 10.22 9.15 14.44
N MET A 86 10.02 9.64 13.22
CA MET A 86 10.59 10.89 12.73
C MET A 86 9.49 11.81 12.19
N PRO A 87 8.77 12.56 13.04
CA PRO A 87 7.62 13.38 12.63
C PRO A 87 7.90 14.36 11.47
N ARG A 88 9.16 14.81 11.29
CA ARG A 88 9.57 15.62 10.16
C ARG A 88 9.40 14.92 8.81
N LEU A 89 9.44 13.58 8.79
CA LEU A 89 9.30 12.76 7.59
C LEU A 89 7.85 12.36 7.30
N ALA A 90 6.91 12.57 8.22
CA ALA A 90 5.53 12.13 8.08
C ALA A 90 4.85 12.68 6.81
N ASP A 91 5.15 13.94 6.48
CA ASP A 91 4.61 14.63 5.31
C ASP A 91 5.55 14.61 4.09
N GLU A 92 6.74 14.08 4.26
CA GLU A 92 7.72 13.89 3.20
C GLU A 92 7.44 12.62 2.37
N PRO A 93 8.01 12.50 1.16
CA PRO A 93 7.81 11.32 0.31
C PRO A 93 8.11 9.98 0.99
N VAL A 94 9.09 9.93 1.88
CA VAL A 94 9.43 8.73 2.66
C VAL A 94 8.28 8.29 3.57
N GLY A 95 7.64 9.22 4.27
CA GLY A 95 6.49 8.94 5.15
C GLY A 95 5.19 8.68 4.39
N ARG A 96 5.16 8.90 3.08
CA ARG A 96 3.99 8.74 2.21
C ARG A 96 4.14 7.64 1.16
N ALA A 97 5.28 6.96 1.11
CA ALA A 97 5.54 5.91 0.13
C ALA A 97 4.58 4.73 0.29
N ASN A 98 4.02 4.28 -0.82
CA ASN A 98 3.10 3.14 -0.89
C ASN A 98 3.69 1.95 -1.64
N THR A 99 4.76 2.16 -2.40
CA THR A 99 5.45 1.14 -3.18
C THR A 99 6.95 1.13 -2.91
N VAL A 100 7.61 0.03 -3.27
CA VAL A 100 9.07 -0.09 -3.17
C VAL A 100 9.77 0.99 -4.00
N ASP A 101 9.29 1.25 -5.21
CA ASP A 101 9.87 2.26 -6.10
C ASP A 101 9.74 3.68 -5.54
N GLU A 102 8.58 4.02 -4.98
CA GLU A 102 8.35 5.30 -4.31
C GLU A 102 9.28 5.46 -3.09
N MET A 103 9.41 4.41 -2.28
CA MET A 103 10.29 4.41 -1.11
C MET A 103 11.75 4.57 -1.53
N ALA A 104 12.21 3.83 -2.52
CA ALA A 104 13.59 3.92 -3.02
C ALA A 104 13.91 5.32 -3.55
N ALA A 105 13.03 5.91 -4.35
CA ALA A 105 13.18 7.27 -4.84
C ALA A 105 13.20 8.32 -3.71
N ALA A 106 12.31 8.17 -2.73
CA ALA A 106 12.22 9.06 -1.58
C ALA A 106 13.47 9.01 -0.70
N VAL A 107 14.00 7.81 -0.43
CA VAL A 107 15.24 7.63 0.35
C VAL A 107 16.43 8.24 -0.38
N MET A 108 16.55 8.04 -1.68
CA MET A 108 17.63 8.64 -2.49
C MET A 108 17.58 10.16 -2.46
N GLU A 109 16.41 10.77 -2.50
CA GLU A 109 16.26 12.22 -2.40
C GLU A 109 16.62 12.74 -1.01
N GLU A 110 16.22 12.06 0.05
CA GLU A 110 16.57 12.41 1.43
C GLU A 110 18.08 12.37 1.65
N VAL A 111 18.76 11.35 1.12
CA VAL A 111 20.23 11.23 1.17
C VAL A 111 20.92 12.38 0.44
N ARG A 112 20.47 12.73 -0.77
CA ARG A 112 21.01 13.86 -1.54
C ARG A 112 20.86 15.19 -0.80
N THR A 113 19.71 15.42 -0.20
CA THR A 113 19.43 16.62 0.58
C THR A 113 20.33 16.70 1.81
N SER A 114 20.53 15.57 2.49
CA SER A 114 21.42 15.47 3.64
C SER A 114 22.89 15.75 3.27
N GLU A 115 23.38 15.20 2.17
CA GLU A 115 24.75 15.46 1.66
C GLU A 115 24.97 16.93 1.29
N ARG A 116 23.99 17.57 0.66
CA ARG A 116 24.06 19.01 0.34
C ARG A 116 24.14 19.88 1.59
N SER A 117 23.43 19.50 2.65
CA SER A 117 23.48 20.23 3.93
C SER A 117 24.84 20.11 4.63
N VAL A 118 25.54 18.97 4.46
CA VAL A 118 26.87 18.74 5.04
C VAL A 118 27.96 19.47 4.26
N CYS A 119 27.78 19.64 2.94
CA CYS A 119 28.77 20.32 2.06
C CYS A 119 28.61 21.85 2.04
N ALA A 120 27.63 22.37 2.69
CA ALA A 120 27.42 23.80 2.83
C ALA A 120 28.08 24.32 4.11
#